data_dbde444c9d93a578116e11eb97db150b
#
_entry.id   dbde444c9d93a578116e11eb97db150b
#
_cell.length_a   1.000
_cell.length_b   1.000
_cell.length_c   1.000
_cell.angle_alpha   90.00
_cell.angle_beta   90.00
_cell.angle_gamma   90.00
#
_symmetry.space_group_name_H-M   'P 1'
#
loop_
_entity.id
_entity.type
_entity.pdbx_description
1 polymer ?
#
loop_
_entity_poly.entity_id
_entity_poly.type
_entity_poly.pdbx_seq_one_letter_code
_entity_poly.pdbx_strand_id
1 'polypeptide(L)'
;MAARPTRLHHTAYVSKDLEKTRAFYEDIIGLPLAATWSEADELFGEVRTYCHCFFELEDGSALAFFQFAHERDQTQFGPPMPETPFVHIALNVDESTQNAIAGRIEKAGYRAPDTFVLEHGYCRSLYVKDPNGMIVELTCDNADATTADLVKARRDTAHSTLKRWLAGDHTSNNTYR
;
A
#
# COMPACT_ATOMS: atom_id res chain seq x y z
N MET A 1 -8.04 4.75 28.45
CA MET A 1 -7.43 4.05 27.28
C MET A 1 -6.14 4.76 26.94
N ALA A 2 -5.06 4.05 26.59
CA ALA A 2 -3.84 4.70 26.12
C ALA A 2 -4.10 5.49 24.83
N ALA A 3 -3.38 6.62 24.64
CA ALA A 3 -3.44 7.38 23.40
C ALA A 3 -2.95 6.53 22.22
N ARG A 4 -3.60 6.64 21.08
CA ARG A 4 -3.22 5.94 19.84
C ARG A 4 -2.80 6.95 18.79
N PRO A 5 -1.88 6.58 17.86
CA PRO A 5 -1.67 7.38 16.65
C PRO A 5 -3.01 7.63 15.93
N THR A 6 -3.16 8.80 15.37
CA THR A 6 -4.43 9.25 14.75
C THR A 6 -4.62 8.71 13.34
N ARG A 7 -3.51 8.63 12.57
CA ARG A 7 -3.49 8.13 11.18
C ARG A 7 -2.08 7.68 10.81
N LEU A 8 -1.92 7.04 9.67
CA LEU A 8 -0.63 6.87 9.04
C LEU A 8 -0.15 8.25 8.56
N HIS A 9 1.09 8.67 8.90
CA HIS A 9 1.64 9.93 8.37
C HIS A 9 2.08 9.73 6.93
N HIS A 10 3.03 8.82 6.70
CA HIS A 10 3.44 8.37 5.37
C HIS A 10 4.11 6.99 5.47
N THR A 11 4.18 6.31 4.33
CA THR A 11 5.09 5.19 4.10
C THR A 11 6.34 5.71 3.41
N ALA A 12 7.44 4.93 3.41
CA ALA A 12 8.66 5.33 2.72
C ALA A 12 9.28 4.15 2.00
N TYR A 13 9.56 4.32 0.71
CA TYR A 13 10.15 3.31 -0.17
C TYR A 13 11.21 3.93 -1.05
N VAL A 14 12.13 3.13 -1.57
CA VAL A 14 13.10 3.59 -2.57
C VAL A 14 12.56 3.24 -3.96
N SER A 15 12.44 4.27 -4.80
CA SER A 15 12.04 4.14 -6.19
C SER A 15 13.24 3.84 -7.08
N LYS A 16 13.04 2.99 -8.08
CA LYS A 16 14.02 2.76 -9.16
C LYS A 16 14.02 3.89 -10.19
N ASP A 17 12.85 4.53 -10.37
CA ASP A 17 12.63 5.59 -11.36
C ASP A 17 11.44 6.43 -10.90
N LEU A 18 11.72 7.65 -10.40
CA LEU A 18 10.68 8.52 -9.84
C LEU A 18 9.65 8.98 -10.88
N GLU A 19 10.03 9.15 -12.16
CA GLU A 19 9.06 9.54 -13.18
C GLU A 19 8.07 8.40 -13.50
N LYS A 20 8.55 7.15 -13.56
CA LYS A 20 7.63 6.01 -13.70
C LYS A 20 6.76 5.85 -12.46
N THR A 21 7.31 6.09 -11.28
CA THR A 21 6.57 6.08 -10.02
C THR A 21 5.51 7.18 -10.00
N ARG A 22 5.86 8.42 -10.41
CA ARG A 22 4.90 9.52 -10.54
C ARG A 22 3.78 9.15 -11.52
N ALA A 23 4.12 8.71 -12.72
CA ALA A 23 3.12 8.34 -13.72
C ALA A 23 2.18 7.23 -13.23
N PHE A 24 2.70 6.27 -12.46
CA PHE A 24 1.87 5.23 -11.88
C PHE A 24 0.93 5.79 -10.79
N TYR A 25 1.47 6.47 -9.78
CA TYR A 25 0.66 6.92 -8.64
C TYR A 25 -0.25 8.08 -8.98
N GLU A 26 0.19 9.04 -9.79
CA GLU A 26 -0.61 10.21 -10.15
C GLU A 26 -1.56 9.92 -11.32
N ASP A 27 -1.06 9.39 -12.45
CA ASP A 27 -1.86 9.27 -13.67
C ASP A 27 -2.75 8.01 -13.67
N ILE A 28 -2.32 6.91 -13.02
CA ILE A 28 -3.06 5.64 -13.00
C ILE A 28 -3.86 5.49 -11.71
N ILE A 29 -3.21 5.57 -10.54
CA ILE A 29 -3.90 5.42 -9.26
C ILE A 29 -4.75 6.65 -8.95
N GLY A 30 -4.24 7.85 -9.23
CA GLY A 30 -4.96 9.12 -9.01
C GLY A 30 -4.59 9.80 -7.70
N LEU A 31 -3.41 9.50 -7.13
CA LEU A 31 -2.86 10.18 -5.96
C LEU A 31 -2.02 11.37 -6.42
N PRO A 32 -2.38 12.62 -6.11
CA PRO A 32 -1.62 13.78 -6.56
C PRO A 32 -0.22 13.80 -5.93
N LEU A 33 0.77 14.24 -6.71
CA LEU A 33 2.10 14.56 -6.21
C LEU A 33 2.00 15.85 -5.37
N ALA A 34 1.96 15.72 -4.04
CA ALA A 34 1.72 16.82 -3.11
C ALA A 34 3.00 17.56 -2.70
N ALA A 35 4.14 16.88 -2.69
CA ALA A 35 5.43 17.49 -2.35
C ALA A 35 6.60 16.73 -3.00
N THR A 36 7.64 17.50 -3.32
CA THR A 36 8.93 16.96 -3.77
C THR A 36 10.05 17.75 -3.10
N TRP A 37 10.94 17.04 -2.42
CA TRP A 37 12.10 17.62 -1.76
C TRP A 37 13.37 17.10 -2.44
N SER A 38 14.32 18.00 -2.71
CA SER A 38 15.69 17.64 -3.08
C SER A 38 16.58 17.96 -1.90
N GLU A 39 17.19 16.94 -1.32
CA GLU A 39 17.87 17.03 -0.03
C GLU A 39 19.29 16.49 -0.14
N ALA A 40 20.18 17.03 0.71
CA ALA A 40 21.53 16.55 0.89
C ALA A 40 21.85 16.55 2.39
N ASP A 41 21.80 15.37 3.02
CA ASP A 41 21.95 15.20 4.44
C ASP A 41 23.13 14.30 4.81
N GLU A 42 23.74 14.54 5.96
CA GLU A 42 24.70 13.61 6.53
C GLU A 42 23.94 12.43 7.15
N LEU A 43 23.93 11.31 6.44
CA LEU A 43 23.28 10.07 6.84
C LEU A 43 24.30 8.93 6.87
N PHE A 44 24.42 8.27 8.03
CA PHE A 44 25.31 7.13 8.23
C PHE A 44 26.79 7.45 7.92
N GLY A 45 27.23 8.65 8.32
CA GLY A 45 28.61 9.09 8.21
C GLY A 45 29.05 9.65 6.85
N GLU A 46 28.12 9.83 5.91
CA GLU A 46 28.39 10.41 4.59
C GLU A 46 27.26 11.35 4.17
N VAL A 47 27.58 12.38 3.39
CA VAL A 47 26.57 13.24 2.76
C VAL A 47 25.93 12.47 1.61
N ARG A 48 24.61 12.32 1.66
CA ARG A 48 23.80 11.65 0.66
C ARG A 48 22.81 12.62 0.05
N THR A 49 22.75 12.62 -1.27
CA THR A 49 21.82 13.45 -2.04
C THR A 49 20.70 12.58 -2.58
N TYR A 50 19.45 13.01 -2.35
CA TYR A 50 18.28 12.27 -2.78
C TYR A 50 17.10 13.19 -3.10
N CYS A 51 16.16 12.68 -3.86
CA CYS A 51 14.85 13.25 -4.09
C CYS A 51 13.82 12.48 -3.25
N HIS A 52 12.88 13.19 -2.63
CA HIS A 52 11.83 12.63 -1.79
C HIS A 52 10.47 13.16 -2.25
N CYS A 53 9.65 12.29 -2.86
CA CYS A 53 8.34 12.60 -3.40
C CYS A 53 7.24 12.04 -2.50
N PHE A 54 6.10 12.78 -2.41
CA PHE A 54 4.94 12.40 -1.61
C PHE A 54 3.68 12.41 -2.48
N PHE A 55 2.99 11.28 -2.55
CA PHE A 55 1.69 11.12 -3.21
C PHE A 55 0.61 11.06 -2.14
N GLU A 56 -0.27 12.08 -2.12
CA GLU A 56 -1.20 12.32 -1.00
C GLU A 56 -2.50 11.52 -1.16
N LEU A 57 -2.98 10.98 -0.03
CA LEU A 57 -4.31 10.41 0.13
C LEU A 57 -5.28 11.48 0.68
N GLU A 58 -6.59 11.23 0.58
CA GLU A 58 -7.64 12.16 1.00
C GLU A 58 -7.57 12.58 2.49
N ASP A 59 -7.08 11.69 3.37
CA ASP A 59 -6.89 11.97 4.80
C ASP A 59 -5.60 12.75 5.10
N GLY A 60 -4.83 13.16 4.09
CA GLY A 60 -3.53 13.81 4.18
C GLY A 60 -2.39 12.90 4.62
N SER A 61 -2.59 11.57 4.65
CA SER A 61 -1.48 10.63 4.67
C SER A 61 -0.84 10.53 3.27
N ALA A 62 0.36 9.98 3.15
CA ALA A 62 1.04 9.91 1.87
C ALA A 62 1.81 8.59 1.66
N LEU A 63 1.93 8.21 0.41
CA LEU A 63 2.96 7.27 -0.03
C LEU A 63 4.19 8.08 -0.45
N ALA A 64 5.32 7.83 0.20
CA ALA A 64 6.55 8.56 -0.07
C ALA A 64 7.59 7.67 -0.74
N PHE A 65 8.33 8.27 -1.67
CA PHE A 65 9.37 7.57 -2.44
C PHE A 65 10.65 8.37 -2.49
N PHE A 66 11.77 7.67 -2.26
CA PHE A 66 13.11 8.21 -2.40
C PHE A 66 13.76 7.73 -3.71
N GLN A 67 14.59 8.57 -4.29
CA GLN A 67 15.57 8.16 -5.28
C GLN A 67 16.89 8.86 -4.98
N PHE A 68 17.97 8.09 -4.88
CA PHE A 68 19.30 8.62 -4.61
C PHE A 68 19.97 9.10 -5.89
N ALA A 69 20.72 10.22 -5.78
CA ALA A 69 21.49 10.77 -6.90
C ALA A 69 22.67 9.89 -7.28
N HIS A 70 23.24 9.15 -6.30
CA HIS A 70 24.39 8.27 -6.51
C HIS A 70 23.98 6.81 -6.61
N GLU A 71 24.44 6.11 -7.64
CA GLU A 71 24.11 4.69 -7.90
C GLU A 71 24.51 3.77 -6.74
N ARG A 72 25.62 4.08 -6.05
CA ARG A 72 26.04 3.33 -4.86
C ARG A 72 24.95 3.37 -3.76
N ASP A 73 24.43 4.55 -3.47
CA ASP A 73 23.41 4.75 -2.44
C ASP A 73 22.06 4.16 -2.88
N GLN A 74 21.73 4.34 -4.16
CA GLN A 74 20.53 3.74 -4.77
C GLN A 74 20.57 2.20 -4.64
N THR A 75 21.70 1.57 -4.89
CA THR A 75 21.89 0.12 -4.75
C THR A 75 21.85 -0.32 -3.29
N GLN A 76 22.50 0.43 -2.40
CA GLN A 76 22.59 0.10 -0.98
C GLN A 76 21.23 0.18 -0.27
N PHE A 77 20.45 1.21 -0.56
CA PHE A 77 19.20 1.52 0.17
C PHE A 77 17.92 1.12 -0.59
N GLY A 78 18.02 0.74 -1.87
CA GLY A 78 16.92 0.30 -2.71
C GLY A 78 16.97 -1.19 -3.08
N PRO A 79 16.99 -2.12 -2.10
CA PRO A 79 16.95 -3.54 -2.44
C PRO A 79 15.65 -3.87 -3.18
N PRO A 80 15.64 -4.93 -4.01
CA PRO A 80 14.44 -5.39 -4.68
C PRO A 80 13.30 -5.64 -3.69
N MET A 81 12.08 -5.29 -4.07
CA MET A 81 10.88 -5.63 -3.29
C MET A 81 10.68 -7.15 -3.30
N PRO A 82 10.16 -7.75 -2.19
CA PRO A 82 9.81 -9.16 -2.17
C PRO A 82 8.76 -9.50 -3.23
N GLU A 83 9.00 -10.51 -4.03
CA GLU A 83 8.04 -10.99 -5.05
C GLU A 83 6.95 -11.86 -4.42
N THR A 84 6.11 -11.25 -3.61
CA THR A 84 4.99 -11.93 -2.94
C THR A 84 3.79 -11.00 -2.78
N PRO A 85 2.56 -11.46 -3.06
CA PRO A 85 1.35 -10.66 -2.84
C PRO A 85 1.02 -10.44 -1.35
N PHE A 86 1.72 -11.13 -0.43
CA PHE A 86 1.53 -10.96 1.01
C PHE A 86 2.29 -9.74 1.57
N VAL A 87 3.13 -9.08 0.76
CA VAL A 87 3.75 -7.79 1.07
C VAL A 87 3.13 -6.75 0.15
N HIS A 88 2.22 -5.96 0.68
CA HIS A 88 1.47 -4.95 -0.09
C HIS A 88 1.05 -3.76 0.78
N ILE A 89 0.62 -2.69 0.13
CA ILE A 89 -0.11 -1.58 0.74
C ILE A 89 -1.56 -1.66 0.28
N ALA A 90 -2.50 -1.61 1.23
CA ALA A 90 -3.92 -1.54 0.92
C ALA A 90 -4.45 -0.12 1.12
N LEU A 91 -5.10 0.43 0.09
CA LEU A 91 -5.78 1.72 0.09
C LEU A 91 -7.28 1.48 0.03
N ASN A 92 -8.03 2.07 0.95
CA ASN A 92 -9.49 2.01 0.92
C ASN A 92 -10.04 2.94 -0.16
N VAL A 93 -10.96 2.44 -0.96
CA VAL A 93 -11.69 3.19 -2.01
C VAL A 93 -13.15 2.76 -2.03
N ASP A 94 -14.03 3.59 -2.59
CA ASP A 94 -15.36 3.16 -2.94
C ASP A 94 -15.39 2.37 -4.25
N GLU A 95 -16.51 1.71 -4.56
CA GLU A 95 -16.67 0.88 -5.75
C GLU A 95 -16.48 1.69 -7.05
N SER A 96 -16.98 2.91 -7.10
CA SER A 96 -16.86 3.77 -8.29
C SER A 96 -15.42 4.16 -8.58
N THR A 97 -14.68 4.51 -7.54
CA THR A 97 -13.25 4.83 -7.61
C THR A 97 -12.43 3.59 -7.98
N GLN A 98 -12.72 2.42 -7.37
CA GLN A 98 -12.04 1.17 -7.72
C GLN A 98 -12.23 0.82 -9.20
N ASN A 99 -13.46 0.95 -9.73
CA ASN A 99 -13.77 0.68 -11.13
C ASN A 99 -13.07 1.68 -12.09
N ALA A 100 -13.01 2.96 -11.71
CA ALA A 100 -12.31 3.98 -12.49
C ALA A 100 -10.79 3.70 -12.54
N ILE A 101 -10.19 3.30 -11.41
CA ILE A 101 -8.77 2.92 -11.34
C ILE A 101 -8.52 1.66 -12.18
N ALA A 102 -9.40 0.64 -12.09
CA ALA A 102 -9.29 -0.57 -12.90
C ALA A 102 -9.26 -0.25 -14.41
N GLY A 103 -10.11 0.67 -14.88
CA GLY A 103 -10.11 1.13 -16.26
C GLY A 103 -8.80 1.82 -16.68
N ARG A 104 -8.18 2.62 -15.79
CA ARG A 104 -6.88 3.25 -16.05
C ARG A 104 -5.74 2.24 -16.08
N ILE A 105 -5.74 1.26 -15.16
CA ILE A 105 -4.80 0.14 -15.11
C ILE A 105 -4.85 -0.65 -16.42
N GLU A 106 -6.05 -1.01 -16.89
CA GLU A 106 -6.24 -1.71 -18.15
C GLU A 106 -5.76 -0.90 -19.35
N LYS A 107 -6.11 0.40 -19.42
CA LYS A 107 -5.69 1.32 -20.47
C LYS A 107 -4.17 1.50 -20.51
N ALA A 108 -3.51 1.49 -19.34
CA ALA A 108 -2.05 1.55 -19.22
C ALA A 108 -1.35 0.23 -19.61
N GLY A 109 -2.11 -0.82 -19.95
CA GLY A 109 -1.57 -2.09 -20.46
C GLY A 109 -1.25 -3.14 -19.40
N TYR A 110 -1.59 -2.91 -18.13
CA TYR A 110 -1.42 -3.93 -17.10
C TYR A 110 -2.34 -5.12 -17.33
N ARG A 111 -1.81 -6.34 -17.16
CA ARG A 111 -2.51 -7.63 -17.33
C ARG A 111 -2.04 -8.61 -16.26
N ALA A 112 -2.76 -9.69 -16.09
CA ALA A 112 -2.31 -10.78 -15.23
C ALA A 112 -0.92 -11.29 -15.69
N PRO A 113 -0.01 -11.58 -14.76
CA PRO A 113 -0.19 -11.65 -13.31
C PRO A 113 0.02 -10.32 -12.56
N ASP A 114 0.39 -9.21 -13.23
CA ASP A 114 0.74 -7.94 -12.60
C ASP A 114 -0.50 -7.18 -12.07
N THR A 115 -1.71 -7.61 -12.43
CA THR A 115 -2.97 -7.14 -11.86
C THR A 115 -4.00 -8.27 -11.77
N PHE A 116 -4.75 -8.31 -10.69
CA PHE A 116 -5.81 -9.30 -10.45
C PHE A 116 -6.81 -8.81 -9.40
N VAL A 117 -7.97 -9.47 -9.32
CA VAL A 117 -9.03 -9.17 -8.35
C VAL A 117 -9.25 -10.37 -7.44
N LEU A 118 -9.43 -10.12 -6.14
CA LEU A 118 -9.85 -11.12 -5.17
C LEU A 118 -11.10 -10.65 -4.42
N GLU A 119 -12.06 -11.59 -4.28
CA GLU A 119 -13.23 -11.42 -3.43
C GLU A 119 -12.96 -12.08 -2.07
N HIS A 120 -12.83 -11.27 -1.04
CA HIS A 120 -12.59 -11.75 0.33
C HIS A 120 -13.88 -12.00 1.11
N GLY A 121 -15.03 -11.63 0.52
CA GLY A 121 -16.35 -11.68 1.14
C GLY A 121 -16.62 -10.49 2.06
N TYR A 122 -15.65 -10.03 2.85
CA TYR A 122 -15.74 -8.80 3.65
C TYR A 122 -15.22 -7.56 2.89
N CYS A 123 -14.51 -7.73 1.80
CA CYS A 123 -14.11 -6.69 0.87
C CYS A 123 -13.80 -7.30 -0.51
N ARG A 124 -13.82 -6.44 -1.53
CA ARG A 124 -13.32 -6.72 -2.87
C ARG A 124 -12.03 -5.95 -3.07
N SER A 125 -10.96 -6.64 -3.51
CA SER A 125 -9.64 -6.05 -3.65
C SER A 125 -9.14 -6.17 -5.08
N LEU A 126 -8.72 -5.04 -5.66
CA LEU A 126 -8.00 -4.96 -6.93
C LEU A 126 -6.52 -4.77 -6.61
N TYR A 127 -5.69 -5.69 -7.06
CA TYR A 127 -4.24 -5.66 -6.88
C TYR A 127 -3.56 -5.22 -8.16
N VAL A 128 -2.52 -4.40 -8.04
CA VAL A 128 -1.67 -4.02 -9.16
C VAL A 128 -0.22 -3.86 -8.69
N LYS A 129 0.72 -4.32 -9.51
CA LYS A 129 2.16 -4.19 -9.25
C LYS A 129 2.65 -2.83 -9.76
N ASP A 130 3.27 -2.07 -8.88
CA ASP A 130 3.86 -0.77 -9.22
C ASP A 130 5.21 -0.93 -9.99
N PRO A 131 5.78 0.15 -10.57
CA PRO A 131 7.06 0.10 -11.27
C PRO A 131 8.25 -0.36 -10.42
N ASN A 132 8.15 -0.30 -9.09
CA ASN A 132 9.21 -0.71 -8.16
C ASN A 132 9.11 -2.18 -7.76
N GLY A 133 7.98 -2.83 -8.11
CA GLY A 133 7.67 -4.22 -7.77
C GLY A 133 6.79 -4.37 -6.53
N MET A 134 6.33 -3.28 -5.93
CA MET A 134 5.40 -3.30 -4.80
C MET A 134 3.98 -3.60 -5.29
N ILE A 135 3.24 -4.40 -4.52
CA ILE A 135 1.81 -4.60 -4.77
C ILE A 135 1.02 -3.48 -4.08
N VAL A 136 0.19 -2.82 -4.84
CA VAL A 136 -0.83 -1.88 -4.35
C VAL A 136 -2.18 -2.57 -4.43
N GLU A 137 -2.89 -2.60 -3.31
CA GLU A 137 -4.23 -3.12 -3.18
C GLU A 137 -5.22 -1.96 -3.06
N LEU A 138 -6.22 -1.91 -3.92
CA LEU A 138 -7.34 -0.98 -3.85
C LEU A 138 -8.52 -1.78 -3.27
N THR A 139 -8.87 -1.53 -2.01
CA THR A 139 -9.86 -2.32 -1.27
C THR A 139 -11.17 -1.55 -1.14
N CYS A 140 -12.27 -2.18 -1.56
CA CYS A 140 -13.62 -1.72 -1.35
C CYS A 140 -14.30 -2.61 -0.30
N ASP A 141 -14.66 -2.03 0.83
CA ASP A 141 -15.31 -2.76 1.93
C ASP A 141 -16.72 -3.22 1.55
N ASN A 142 -17.09 -4.42 1.97
CA ASN A 142 -18.48 -4.86 1.98
C ASN A 142 -19.18 -4.26 3.20
N ALA A 143 -20.16 -3.37 2.97
CA ALA A 143 -20.89 -2.68 4.03
C ALA A 143 -21.56 -3.64 5.03
N ASP A 144 -22.09 -4.78 4.55
CA ASP A 144 -22.73 -5.80 5.38
C ASP A 144 -21.72 -6.51 6.29
N ALA A 145 -20.45 -6.53 5.94
CA ALA A 145 -19.38 -7.16 6.70
C ALA A 145 -18.62 -6.19 7.63
N THR A 146 -18.87 -4.88 7.52
CA THR A 146 -18.16 -3.82 8.26
C THR A 146 -19.06 -3.04 9.23
N THR A 147 -20.23 -3.58 9.60
CA THR A 147 -21.09 -2.98 10.61
C THR A 147 -20.37 -2.84 11.97
N ALA A 148 -20.76 -1.85 12.75
CA ALA A 148 -20.13 -1.55 14.04
C ALA A 148 -20.10 -2.77 14.98
N ASP A 149 -21.17 -3.57 15.00
CA ASP A 149 -21.26 -4.79 15.84
C ASP A 149 -20.30 -5.87 15.39
N LEU A 150 -20.17 -6.09 14.07
CA LEU A 150 -19.23 -7.06 13.51
C LEU A 150 -17.76 -6.64 13.73
N VAL A 151 -17.46 -5.35 13.55
CA VAL A 151 -16.14 -4.78 13.86
C VAL A 151 -15.82 -4.94 15.34
N LYS A 152 -16.78 -4.68 16.22
CA LYS A 152 -16.61 -4.89 17.66
C LYS A 152 -16.37 -6.37 17.99
N ALA A 153 -17.18 -7.29 17.45
CA ALA A 153 -17.02 -8.72 17.69
C ALA A 153 -15.65 -9.25 17.24
N ARG A 154 -15.13 -8.80 16.08
CA ARG A 154 -13.77 -9.15 15.63
C ARG A 154 -12.71 -8.63 16.59
N ARG A 155 -12.86 -7.39 17.06
CA ARG A 155 -11.92 -6.80 18.03
C ARG A 155 -11.93 -7.54 19.37
N ASP A 156 -13.09 -7.92 19.87
CA ASP A 156 -13.23 -8.64 21.12
C ASP A 156 -12.61 -10.05 21.06
N THR A 157 -12.61 -10.68 19.89
CA THR A 157 -12.07 -12.04 19.68
C THR A 157 -10.65 -12.07 19.11
N ALA A 158 -10.05 -10.94 18.72
CA ALA A 158 -8.77 -10.89 18.03
C ALA A 158 -7.64 -11.61 18.76
N HIS A 159 -7.49 -11.37 20.08
CA HIS A 159 -6.44 -12.00 20.89
C HIS A 159 -6.65 -13.50 21.07
N SER A 160 -7.88 -13.95 21.28
CA SER A 160 -8.18 -15.39 21.44
C SER A 160 -7.98 -16.14 20.12
N THR A 161 -8.34 -15.55 18.99
CA THR A 161 -8.11 -16.10 17.65
C THR A 161 -6.60 -16.22 17.36
N LEU A 162 -5.81 -15.18 17.65
CA LEU A 162 -4.36 -15.25 17.51
C LEU A 162 -3.75 -16.33 18.39
N LYS A 163 -4.17 -16.42 19.66
CA LYS A 163 -3.68 -17.45 20.57
C LYS A 163 -3.98 -18.87 20.07
N ARG A 164 -5.18 -19.09 19.53
CA ARG A 164 -5.59 -20.36 18.91
C ARG A 164 -4.67 -20.71 17.73
N TRP A 165 -4.43 -19.77 16.81
CA TRP A 165 -3.52 -19.94 15.68
C TRP A 165 -2.10 -20.33 16.13
N LEU A 166 -1.54 -19.61 17.10
CA LEU A 166 -0.19 -19.88 17.63
C LEU A 166 -0.09 -21.22 18.34
N ALA A 167 -1.20 -21.78 18.82
CA ALA A 167 -1.28 -23.11 19.41
C ALA A 167 -1.47 -24.24 18.37
N GLY A 168 -1.43 -23.93 17.07
CA GLY A 168 -1.52 -24.90 15.97
C GLY A 168 -2.94 -25.18 15.48
N ASP A 169 -3.97 -24.53 16.00
CA ASP A 169 -5.32 -24.62 15.44
C ASP A 169 -5.48 -23.54 14.32
N HIS A 170 -5.35 -23.97 13.08
CA HIS A 170 -5.41 -23.14 11.88
C HIS A 170 -6.80 -23.17 11.21
N THR A 171 -7.84 -23.59 11.91
CA THR A 171 -9.21 -23.58 11.39
C THR A 171 -9.62 -22.17 11.00
N SER A 172 -10.13 -22.01 9.77
CA SER A 172 -10.61 -20.72 9.27
C SER A 172 -11.73 -20.16 10.16
N ASN A 173 -11.67 -18.87 10.43
CA ASN A 173 -12.73 -18.11 11.08
C ASN A 173 -13.34 -17.03 10.16
N ASN A 174 -12.97 -17.03 8.88
CA ASN A 174 -13.62 -16.19 7.89
C ASN A 174 -14.94 -16.82 7.46
N THR A 175 -16.06 -16.27 7.92
CA THR A 175 -17.41 -16.75 7.65
C THR A 175 -18.02 -16.16 6.37
N TYR A 176 -17.29 -15.32 5.65
CA TYR A 176 -17.72 -14.66 4.40
C TYR A 176 -17.24 -15.37 3.14
N ARG A 177 -16.45 -16.41 3.29
CA ARG A 177 -15.92 -17.26 2.20
C ARG A 177 -16.38 -18.68 2.36
#